data_482751100c7e3325570bd98b7ffd4c0d
#
_entry.id   482751100c7e3325570bd98b7ffd4c0d
#
_cell.length_a   1.000
_cell.length_b   1.000
_cell.length_c   1.000
_cell.angle_alpha   90.00
_cell.angle_beta   90.00
_cell.angle_gamma   90.00
#
_symmetry.space_group_name_H-M   'P 1'
#
loop_
_entity.id
_entity.type
_entity.pdbx_description
1 polymer ?
#
loop_
_entity_poly.entity_id
_entity_poly.type
_entity_poly.pdbx_seq_one_letter_code
_entity_poly.pdbx_strand_id
1 'polypeptide(L)'
;QDRVPLKSMQSTWKMTLQAPMKERGFELESSQLESSVNLKGTGASLKHGSVVIAAITSCTNTSNPSVMMAAGLLAKKAVERGLRPKNWVKTSLGPGSRVVTDYLDAAGLSQPLEELGFHTVGYGCTTCIGNSGPLDDEIVNAIQEGSLVTTSVPVSYTHLRAHETN
;
A
#
# COMPACT_ATOMS: atom_id res chain seq x y z
N GLN A 1 9.94 -6.39 14.92
CA GLN A 1 8.69 -6.35 14.16
C GLN A 1 7.83 -7.54 14.51
N ASP A 2 6.53 -7.32 14.62
CA ASP A 2 5.62 -8.38 14.98
C ASP A 2 5.32 -9.30 13.80
N ARG A 3 5.34 -10.59 14.05
CA ARG A 3 4.88 -11.58 13.08
C ARG A 3 3.40 -11.84 13.33
N VAL A 4 2.55 -11.31 12.46
CA VAL A 4 1.10 -11.53 12.55
C VAL A 4 0.68 -12.53 11.47
N PRO A 5 0.21 -13.73 11.84
CA PRO A 5 -0.34 -14.68 10.88
C PRO A 5 -1.55 -14.07 10.15
N LEU A 6 -1.68 -14.33 8.84
CA LEU A 6 -2.77 -13.77 8.03
C LEU A 6 -4.16 -14.08 8.63
N LYS A 7 -4.35 -15.29 9.17
CA LYS A 7 -5.61 -15.70 9.82
C LYS A 7 -5.96 -14.87 11.06
N SER A 8 -4.97 -14.25 11.69
CA SER A 8 -5.13 -13.43 12.90
C SER A 8 -5.10 -11.92 12.58
N MET A 9 -4.85 -11.54 11.32
CA MET A 9 -4.64 -10.14 10.93
C MET A 9 -5.81 -9.25 11.34
N GLN A 10 -7.02 -9.66 11.06
CA GLN A 10 -8.21 -8.87 11.35
C GLN A 10 -8.43 -8.65 12.87
N SER A 11 -8.25 -9.69 13.67
CA SER A 11 -8.41 -9.59 15.14
C SER A 11 -7.28 -8.77 15.75
N THR A 12 -6.05 -8.99 15.30
CA THR A 12 -4.89 -8.20 15.74
C THR A 12 -5.07 -6.73 15.39
N TRP A 13 -5.52 -6.42 14.18
CA TRP A 13 -5.80 -5.04 13.78
C TRP A 13 -6.79 -4.36 14.71
N LYS A 14 -7.94 -4.99 14.97
CA LYS A 14 -8.96 -4.45 15.87
C LYS A 14 -8.44 -4.19 17.28
N MET A 15 -7.63 -5.10 17.82
CA MET A 15 -7.00 -4.92 19.13
C MET A 15 -6.00 -3.77 19.12
N THR A 16 -5.18 -3.67 18.07
CA THR A 16 -4.15 -2.64 17.94
C THR A 16 -4.75 -1.24 17.89
N LEU A 17 -5.92 -1.06 17.27
CA LEU A 17 -6.57 0.26 17.24
C LEU A 17 -6.84 0.83 18.64
N GLN A 18 -7.15 -0.01 19.62
CA GLN A 18 -7.46 0.41 20.99
C GLN A 18 -6.30 0.22 21.98
N ALA A 19 -5.28 -0.54 21.60
CA ALA A 19 -4.14 -0.80 22.47
C ALA A 19 -3.37 0.49 22.78
N PRO A 20 -2.71 0.58 23.95
CA PRO A 20 -1.89 1.73 24.32
C PRO A 20 -0.73 1.99 23.35
N MET A 21 -0.34 3.24 23.15
CA MET A 21 0.82 3.61 22.32
C MET A 21 2.11 2.92 22.76
N LYS A 22 2.31 2.76 24.08
CA LYS A 22 3.45 2.02 24.64
C LYS A 22 3.50 0.54 24.20
N GLU A 23 2.37 -0.01 23.79
CA GLU A 23 2.21 -1.36 23.23
C GLU A 23 2.07 -1.33 21.70
N ARG A 24 2.46 -0.19 21.08
CA ARG A 24 2.35 0.05 19.63
C ARG A 24 0.91 0.08 19.11
N GLY A 25 -0.04 0.42 19.98
CA GLY A 25 -1.43 0.68 19.61
C GLY A 25 -1.68 2.14 19.24
N PHE A 26 -2.93 2.45 18.96
CA PHE A 26 -3.37 3.78 18.52
C PHE A 26 -4.27 4.49 19.53
N GLU A 27 -4.57 3.86 20.66
CA GLU A 27 -5.38 4.40 21.77
C GLU A 27 -6.73 4.99 21.34
N LEU A 28 -7.34 4.45 20.27
CA LEU A 28 -8.64 4.92 19.83
C LEU A 28 -9.73 4.52 20.84
N GLU A 29 -10.61 5.47 21.13
CA GLU A 29 -11.82 5.20 21.89
C GLU A 29 -12.82 4.38 21.07
N SER A 30 -13.70 3.64 21.75
CA SER A 30 -14.72 2.81 21.09
C SER A 30 -15.63 3.62 20.15
N SER A 31 -15.88 4.89 20.45
CA SER A 31 -16.64 5.83 19.63
C SER A 31 -15.97 6.17 18.30
N GLN A 32 -14.65 6.04 18.22
CA GLN A 32 -13.84 6.40 17.05
C GLN A 32 -13.65 5.23 16.07
N LEU A 33 -13.85 3.98 16.50
CA LEU A 33 -13.52 2.79 15.69
C LEU A 33 -14.20 2.73 14.32
N GLU A 34 -15.39 3.29 14.20
CA GLU A 34 -16.17 3.33 12.96
C GLU A 34 -16.04 4.67 12.21
N SER A 35 -15.06 5.50 12.59
CA SER A 35 -14.81 6.78 11.91
C SER A 35 -14.55 6.57 10.42
N SER A 36 -15.20 7.39 9.61
CA SER A 36 -15.02 7.39 8.16
C SER A 36 -15.21 8.80 7.60
N VAL A 37 -14.48 9.12 6.54
CA VAL A 37 -14.57 10.41 5.85
C VAL A 37 -14.83 10.18 4.38
N ASN A 38 -15.84 10.86 3.84
CA ASN A 38 -16.18 10.76 2.42
C ASN A 38 -15.21 11.60 1.58
N LEU A 39 -14.69 11.01 0.52
CA LEU A 39 -13.86 11.70 -0.47
C LEU A 39 -14.77 12.50 -1.43
N LYS A 40 -14.41 13.76 -1.66
CA LYS A 40 -15.18 14.66 -2.53
C LYS A 40 -15.15 14.17 -3.98
N GLY A 41 -16.30 14.11 -4.61
CA GLY A 41 -16.40 13.80 -6.04
C GLY A 41 -16.25 12.31 -6.43
N THR A 42 -15.94 11.41 -5.51
CA THR A 42 -15.70 9.99 -5.84
C THR A 42 -16.80 9.05 -5.33
N GLY A 43 -17.66 9.49 -4.42
CA GLY A 43 -18.64 8.65 -3.75
C GLY A 43 -18.03 7.57 -2.84
N ALA A 44 -16.73 7.65 -2.61
CA ALA A 44 -15.98 6.72 -1.78
C ALA A 44 -15.68 7.30 -0.40
N SER A 45 -15.37 6.44 0.57
CA SER A 45 -14.99 6.86 1.92
C SER A 45 -13.73 6.15 2.39
N LEU A 46 -12.89 6.88 3.12
CA LEU A 46 -11.77 6.33 3.88
C LEU A 46 -12.22 6.00 5.30
N LYS A 47 -11.65 4.95 5.87
CA LYS A 47 -11.87 4.52 7.24
C LYS A 47 -10.60 3.93 7.83
N HIS A 48 -10.59 3.60 9.12
CA HIS A 48 -9.46 2.88 9.72
C HIS A 48 -9.14 1.61 8.93
N GLY A 49 -7.85 1.39 8.65
CA GLY A 49 -7.35 0.28 7.85
C GLY A 49 -7.42 0.48 6.33
N SER A 50 -7.94 1.60 5.84
CA SER A 50 -7.88 1.90 4.40
C SER A 50 -6.43 1.90 3.92
N VAL A 51 -6.14 1.13 2.86
CA VAL A 51 -4.84 1.16 2.19
C VAL A 51 -4.76 2.44 1.36
N VAL A 52 -3.74 3.26 1.60
CA VAL A 52 -3.49 4.51 0.86
C VAL A 52 -2.21 4.48 0.04
N ILE A 53 -1.31 3.54 0.34
CA ILE A 53 -0.08 3.30 -0.45
C ILE A 53 0.05 1.80 -0.71
N ALA A 54 0.32 1.43 -1.96
CA ALA A 54 0.73 0.08 -2.34
C ALA A 54 1.97 0.17 -3.24
N ALA A 55 3.07 -0.45 -2.83
CA ALA A 55 4.34 -0.29 -3.53
C ALA A 55 5.07 -1.62 -3.72
N ILE A 56 5.55 -1.86 -4.92
CA ILE A 56 6.52 -2.90 -5.21
C ILE A 56 7.91 -2.31 -5.05
N THR A 57 8.67 -2.76 -4.05
CA THR A 57 9.93 -2.16 -3.65
C THR A 57 11.14 -2.96 -4.14
N SER A 58 12.32 -2.32 -4.19
CA SER A 58 13.51 -2.83 -4.84
C SER A 58 14.08 -4.13 -4.25
N CYS A 59 14.00 -4.31 -2.92
CA CYS A 59 14.67 -5.45 -2.27
C CYS A 59 14.14 -6.80 -2.74
N THR A 60 12.83 -6.95 -2.91
CA THR A 60 12.20 -8.19 -3.37
C THR A 60 12.46 -8.44 -4.84
N ASN A 61 12.29 -7.43 -5.69
CA ASN A 61 12.37 -7.58 -7.13
C ASN A 61 13.80 -7.84 -7.64
N THR A 62 14.80 -7.28 -6.97
CA THR A 62 16.21 -7.52 -7.34
C THR A 62 16.66 -8.93 -7.00
N SER A 63 16.17 -9.50 -5.89
CA SER A 63 16.64 -10.79 -5.38
C SER A 63 15.84 -11.99 -5.87
N ASN A 64 14.63 -11.79 -6.38
CA ASN A 64 13.77 -12.89 -6.81
C ASN A 64 12.92 -12.56 -8.06
N PRO A 65 13.49 -12.74 -9.26
CA PRO A 65 12.77 -12.50 -10.52
C PRO A 65 11.48 -13.32 -10.65
N SER A 66 11.44 -14.54 -10.11
CA SER A 66 10.24 -15.41 -10.19
C SER A 66 9.03 -14.80 -9.47
N VAL A 67 9.25 -14.12 -8.34
CA VAL A 67 8.19 -13.42 -7.62
C VAL A 67 7.68 -12.23 -8.43
N MET A 68 8.57 -11.49 -9.11
CA MET A 68 8.18 -10.39 -9.98
C MET A 68 7.41 -10.85 -11.21
N MET A 69 7.84 -11.95 -11.83
CA MET A 69 7.09 -12.59 -12.93
C MET A 69 5.69 -13.02 -12.47
N ALA A 70 5.58 -13.62 -11.27
CA ALA A 70 4.29 -13.97 -10.68
C ALA A 70 3.41 -12.74 -10.41
N ALA A 71 3.99 -11.65 -9.91
CA ALA A 71 3.28 -10.37 -9.69
C ALA A 71 2.76 -9.78 -11.02
N GLY A 72 3.59 -9.78 -12.07
CA GLY A 72 3.19 -9.34 -13.40
C GLY A 72 2.07 -10.20 -14.02
N LEU A 73 2.15 -11.52 -13.87
CA LEU A 73 1.08 -12.43 -14.30
C LEU A 73 -0.21 -12.23 -13.51
N LEU A 74 -0.11 -11.95 -12.21
CA LEU A 74 -1.27 -11.60 -11.37
C LEU A 74 -1.89 -10.30 -11.84
N ALA A 75 -1.08 -9.27 -12.10
CA ALA A 75 -1.53 -7.99 -12.64
C ALA A 75 -2.27 -8.17 -13.96
N LYS A 76 -1.70 -8.95 -14.89
CA LYS A 76 -2.34 -9.28 -16.17
C LYS A 76 -3.73 -9.90 -15.98
N LYS A 77 -3.82 -10.93 -15.13
CA LYS A 77 -5.11 -11.57 -14.82
C LYS A 77 -6.10 -10.64 -14.13
N ALA A 78 -5.62 -9.73 -13.29
CA ALA A 78 -6.47 -8.73 -12.64
C ALA A 78 -7.05 -7.74 -13.67
N VAL A 79 -6.20 -7.23 -14.57
CA VAL A 79 -6.61 -6.34 -15.67
C VAL A 79 -7.63 -7.02 -16.57
N GLU A 80 -7.37 -8.25 -17.00
CA GLU A 80 -8.30 -9.05 -17.84
C GLU A 80 -9.68 -9.25 -17.18
N ARG A 81 -9.74 -9.24 -15.85
CA ARG A 81 -10.99 -9.32 -15.07
C ARG A 81 -11.61 -7.95 -14.74
N GLY A 82 -11.07 -6.87 -15.26
CA GLY A 82 -11.54 -5.52 -15.02
C GLY A 82 -11.27 -5.01 -13.59
N LEU A 83 -10.37 -5.67 -12.83
CA LEU A 83 -10.00 -5.21 -11.50
C LEU A 83 -9.08 -3.99 -11.61
N ARG A 84 -9.26 -3.04 -10.72
CA ARG A 84 -8.43 -1.82 -10.62
C ARG A 84 -8.21 -1.49 -9.14
N PRO A 85 -7.08 -0.88 -8.78
CA PRO A 85 -6.91 -0.28 -7.46
C PRO A 85 -7.98 0.78 -7.23
N LYS A 86 -8.24 1.08 -5.98
CA LYS A 86 -9.07 2.24 -5.66
C LYS A 86 -8.32 3.52 -5.99
N ASN A 87 -9.03 4.55 -6.43
CA ASN A 87 -8.44 5.81 -6.88
C ASN A 87 -7.66 6.59 -5.81
N TRP A 88 -7.90 6.29 -4.54
CA TRP A 88 -7.17 6.89 -3.41
C TRP A 88 -5.90 6.12 -3.03
N VAL A 89 -5.61 4.98 -3.69
CA VAL A 89 -4.41 4.19 -3.40
C VAL A 89 -3.27 4.65 -4.30
N LYS A 90 -2.25 5.23 -3.70
CA LYS A 90 -1.01 5.55 -4.41
C LYS A 90 -0.23 4.28 -4.68
N THR A 91 -0.15 3.89 -5.95
CA THR A 91 0.62 2.72 -6.40
C THR A 91 1.97 3.13 -6.96
N SER A 92 2.99 2.29 -6.82
CA SER A 92 4.31 2.54 -7.40
C SER A 92 5.13 1.26 -7.57
N LEU A 93 6.05 1.27 -8.54
CA LEU A 93 7.08 0.26 -8.72
C LEU A 93 8.45 0.92 -8.60
N GLY A 94 9.26 0.47 -7.65
CA GLY A 94 10.66 0.85 -7.47
C GLY A 94 11.60 -0.31 -7.79
N PRO A 95 11.98 -0.53 -9.07
CA PRO A 95 12.88 -1.62 -9.42
C PRO A 95 14.27 -1.42 -8.80
N GLY A 96 14.92 -2.51 -8.39
CA GLY A 96 16.28 -2.44 -7.85
C GLY A 96 17.34 -2.10 -8.91
N SER A 97 17.08 -2.47 -10.17
CA SER A 97 17.91 -2.15 -11.31
C SER A 97 17.12 -2.24 -12.62
N ARG A 98 17.73 -1.81 -13.72
CA ARG A 98 17.12 -1.89 -15.06
C ARG A 98 16.84 -3.33 -15.52
N VAL A 99 17.58 -4.30 -15.02
CA VAL A 99 17.35 -5.73 -15.32
C VAL A 99 15.89 -6.13 -14.99
N VAL A 100 15.29 -5.54 -13.94
CA VAL A 100 13.92 -5.84 -13.56
C VAL A 100 12.93 -5.36 -14.62
N THR A 101 13.08 -4.14 -15.10
CA THR A 101 12.25 -3.60 -16.19
C THR A 101 12.49 -4.36 -17.48
N ASP A 102 13.74 -4.68 -17.81
CA ASP A 102 14.09 -5.39 -19.03
C ASP A 102 13.41 -6.77 -19.13
N TYR A 103 13.41 -7.58 -18.06
CA TYR A 103 12.72 -8.88 -18.13
C TYR A 103 11.20 -8.76 -18.05
N LEU A 104 10.65 -7.76 -17.36
CA LEU A 104 9.20 -7.51 -17.35
C LEU A 104 8.71 -7.06 -18.74
N ASP A 105 9.47 -6.20 -19.41
CA ASP A 105 9.18 -5.75 -20.77
C ASP A 105 9.27 -6.92 -21.78
N ALA A 106 10.34 -7.71 -21.71
CA ALA A 106 10.51 -8.88 -22.55
C ALA A 106 9.40 -9.93 -22.37
N ALA A 107 8.82 -10.02 -21.17
CA ALA A 107 7.70 -10.88 -20.86
C ALA A 107 6.31 -10.27 -21.17
N GLY A 108 6.24 -8.99 -21.56
CA GLY A 108 4.98 -8.27 -21.79
C GLY A 108 4.17 -8.05 -20.51
N LEU A 109 4.86 -7.89 -19.35
CA LEU A 109 4.23 -7.77 -18.05
C LEU A 109 4.30 -6.35 -17.46
N SER A 110 5.08 -5.44 -18.06
CA SER A 110 5.13 -4.03 -17.65
C SER A 110 3.77 -3.35 -17.87
N GLN A 111 3.17 -3.51 -19.03
CA GLN A 111 1.89 -2.89 -19.35
C GLN A 111 0.77 -3.24 -18.34
N PRO A 112 0.50 -4.51 -17.99
CA PRO A 112 -0.49 -4.84 -16.98
C PRO A 112 -0.21 -4.23 -15.60
N LEU A 113 1.06 -4.13 -15.20
CA LEU A 113 1.45 -3.47 -13.96
C LEU A 113 1.12 -1.97 -14.00
N GLU A 114 1.47 -1.30 -15.10
CA GLU A 114 1.17 0.12 -15.32
C GLU A 114 -0.33 0.40 -15.37
N GLU A 115 -1.12 -0.48 -15.98
CA GLU A 115 -2.58 -0.37 -15.99
C GLU A 115 -3.21 -0.45 -14.59
N LEU A 116 -2.53 -1.12 -13.64
CA LEU A 116 -2.87 -1.08 -12.22
C LEU A 116 -2.19 0.07 -11.47
N GLY A 117 -1.54 1.00 -12.18
CA GLY A 117 -0.88 2.16 -11.60
C GLY A 117 0.51 1.90 -11.01
N PHE A 118 1.06 0.70 -11.13
CA PHE A 118 2.41 0.38 -10.69
C PHE A 118 3.46 0.85 -11.70
N HIS A 119 3.51 2.17 -11.91
CA HIS A 119 4.52 2.80 -12.77
C HIS A 119 5.89 2.80 -12.09
N THR A 120 6.95 2.68 -12.90
CA THR A 120 8.32 2.83 -12.42
C THR A 120 8.56 4.29 -12.01
N VAL A 121 8.77 4.53 -10.72
CA VAL A 121 8.99 5.87 -10.15
C VAL A 121 10.47 6.20 -9.91
N GLY A 122 11.34 5.24 -10.07
CA GLY A 122 12.78 5.34 -9.90
C GLY A 122 13.41 3.98 -9.67
N TYR A 123 14.73 3.93 -9.66
CA TYR A 123 15.50 2.69 -9.39
C TYR A 123 16.14 2.75 -8.02
N GLY A 124 16.08 1.64 -7.29
CA GLY A 124 16.65 1.52 -5.96
C GLY A 124 15.65 1.74 -4.82
N CYS A 125 16.14 2.16 -3.67
CA CYS A 125 15.31 2.35 -2.48
C CYS A 125 14.45 3.61 -2.62
N THR A 126 13.14 3.41 -2.69
CA THR A 126 12.14 4.48 -2.76
C THR A 126 11.18 4.38 -1.58
N THR A 127 10.01 3.81 -1.75
CA THR A 127 8.97 3.70 -0.72
C THR A 127 9.45 2.97 0.54
N CYS A 128 10.36 1.99 0.45
CA CYS A 128 10.84 1.25 1.61
C CYS A 128 11.66 2.10 2.61
N ILE A 129 12.18 3.25 2.19
CA ILE A 129 12.87 4.23 3.05
C ILE A 129 12.01 5.47 3.32
N GLY A 130 10.69 5.38 3.06
CA GLY A 130 9.76 6.50 3.26
C GLY A 130 9.73 7.52 2.12
N ASN A 131 10.39 7.26 1.00
CA ASN A 131 10.46 8.18 -0.14
C ASN A 131 9.41 7.83 -1.22
N SER A 132 8.15 7.64 -0.80
CA SER A 132 7.02 7.40 -1.70
C SER A 132 6.45 8.69 -2.33
N GLY A 133 6.93 9.84 -1.87
CA GLY A 133 6.34 11.14 -2.18
C GLY A 133 5.01 11.38 -1.44
N PRO A 134 4.46 12.60 -1.49
CA PRO A 134 3.24 12.97 -0.78
C PRO A 134 2.03 12.18 -1.31
N LEU A 135 1.05 11.97 -0.44
CA LEU A 135 -0.31 11.61 -0.86
C LEU A 135 -1.02 12.84 -1.44
N ASP A 136 -2.08 12.60 -2.20
CA ASP A 136 -2.94 13.68 -2.65
C ASP A 136 -3.54 14.45 -1.47
N ASP A 137 -3.61 15.77 -1.57
CA ASP A 137 -4.08 16.65 -0.48
C ASP A 137 -5.47 16.25 0.04
N GLU A 138 -6.36 15.80 -0.84
CA GLU A 138 -7.68 15.32 -0.45
C GLU A 138 -7.59 14.11 0.50
N ILE A 139 -6.67 13.19 0.22
CA ILE A 139 -6.46 11.99 1.04
C ILE A 139 -5.84 12.37 2.39
N VAL A 140 -4.86 13.27 2.37
CA VAL A 140 -4.23 13.78 3.60
C VAL A 140 -5.27 14.48 4.48
N ASN A 141 -6.09 15.37 3.89
CA ASN A 141 -7.12 16.10 4.62
C ASN A 141 -8.18 15.14 5.21
N ALA A 142 -8.61 14.12 4.46
CA ALA A 142 -9.57 13.13 4.95
C ALA A 142 -9.00 12.30 6.10
N ILE A 143 -7.71 11.93 6.06
CA ILE A 143 -7.03 11.22 7.15
C ILE A 143 -7.00 12.09 8.41
N GLN A 144 -6.65 13.37 8.27
CA GLN A 144 -6.57 14.31 9.39
C GLN A 144 -7.94 14.61 9.98
N GLU A 145 -8.94 14.91 9.14
CA GLU A 145 -10.31 15.22 9.55
C GLU A 145 -10.94 14.07 10.34
N GLY A 146 -10.75 12.83 9.87
CA GLY A 146 -11.28 11.64 10.53
C GLY A 146 -10.37 11.07 11.62
N SER A 147 -9.19 11.64 11.85
CA SER A 147 -8.14 11.04 12.69
C SER A 147 -7.92 9.56 12.35
N LEU A 148 -7.87 9.25 11.05
CA LEU A 148 -7.88 7.88 10.56
C LEU A 148 -6.52 7.22 10.67
N VAL A 149 -6.51 5.98 11.15
CA VAL A 149 -5.35 5.09 11.08
C VAL A 149 -5.40 4.36 9.74
N THR A 150 -4.60 4.80 8.79
CA THR A 150 -4.50 4.21 7.45
C THR A 150 -3.33 3.25 7.33
N THR A 151 -3.28 2.48 6.25
CA THR A 151 -2.26 1.45 6.05
C THR A 151 -1.49 1.64 4.76
N SER A 152 -0.25 1.15 4.75
CA SER A 152 0.56 1.00 3.55
C SER A 152 0.96 -0.46 3.35
N VAL A 153 1.06 -0.88 2.09
CA VAL A 153 1.48 -2.24 1.70
C VAL A 153 2.71 -2.16 0.80
N PRO A 154 3.91 -1.99 1.38
CA PRO A 154 5.15 -2.14 0.64
C PRO A 154 5.56 -3.62 0.59
N VAL A 155 5.91 -4.13 -0.58
CA VAL A 155 6.13 -5.57 -0.81
C VAL A 155 7.32 -6.15 -0.05
N SER A 156 8.38 -5.38 0.20
CA SER A 156 9.57 -5.90 0.91
C SER A 156 9.34 -6.14 2.40
N TYR A 157 8.45 -5.38 2.99
CA TYR A 157 8.10 -5.48 4.40
C TYR A 157 6.63 -5.13 4.54
N THR A 158 5.81 -6.09 4.91
CA THR A 158 4.41 -5.82 5.25
C THR A 158 4.39 -5.10 6.59
N HIS A 159 4.62 -3.79 6.58
CA HIS A 159 4.43 -2.95 7.75
C HIS A 159 3.05 -2.33 7.68
N LEU A 160 2.22 -2.70 8.62
CA LEU A 160 1.11 -1.85 9.02
C LEU A 160 1.75 -0.68 9.80
N ARG A 161 2.10 0.37 9.12
CA ARG A 161 2.43 1.64 9.78
C ARG A 161 1.27 2.59 9.53
N ALA A 162 0.74 3.15 10.61
CA ALA A 162 0.07 4.41 10.52
C ALA A 162 1.08 5.44 9.97
N HIS A 163 0.69 6.17 8.96
CA HIS A 163 1.50 7.28 8.50
C HIS A 163 1.45 8.35 9.59
N GLU A 164 2.55 8.52 10.31
CA GLU A 164 2.76 9.77 11.03
C GLU A 164 2.93 10.84 9.96
N THR A 165 1.93 11.68 9.81
CA THR A 165 2.04 12.92 9.05
C THR A 165 2.87 13.87 9.88
N ASN A 166 4.15 14.06 9.52
CA ASN A 166 4.92 15.22 9.96
C ASN A 166 4.51 16.42 9.11
#